data_c0483abfa91af2e9fde009d649aa8c0b
#
_entry.id   c0483abfa91af2e9fde009d649aa8c0b
#
_cell.length_a   1.000
_cell.length_b   1.000
_cell.length_c   1.000
_cell.angle_alpha   90.00
_cell.angle_beta   90.00
_cell.angle_gamma   90.00
#
_symmetry.space_group_name_H-M   'P 1'
#
loop_
_entity.id
_entity.type
_entity.pdbx_description
1 polymer ?
#
loop_
_entity_poly.entity_id
_entity_poly.type
_entity_poly.pdbx_seq_one_letter_code
_entity_poly.pdbx_strand_id
1 'polypeptide(L)'
;YAVPETVSYERPELPFEYSSPVSGVTSSGFGYRMHPIKNEVKYHYGTDLAANTGTPITAFADGSIVAQGDSDSFGKYVMIDHPDGYRTLYAHCSKLCMNCGAVKKGDTIALVGSTGAATGPHLHFELEHNGVYLNPEFYI
;
A
#
# COMPACT_ATOMS: atom_id res chain seq x y z
N TYR A 1 -16.75 -7.38 15.90
CA TYR A 1 -16.13 -8.22 14.87
C TYR A 1 -14.76 -8.71 15.33
N ALA A 2 -14.46 -9.97 15.04
CA ALA A 2 -13.16 -10.52 15.35
C ALA A 2 -12.07 -9.97 14.42
N VAL A 3 -10.84 -9.82 14.93
CA VAL A 3 -9.69 -9.44 14.12
C VAL A 3 -9.30 -10.64 13.23
N PRO A 4 -9.09 -10.45 11.91
CA PRO A 4 -8.63 -11.53 11.05
C PRO A 4 -7.31 -12.12 11.54
N GLU A 5 -7.10 -13.43 11.35
CA GLU A 5 -5.87 -14.12 11.76
C GLU A 5 -4.62 -13.58 11.08
N THR A 6 -4.77 -13.02 9.89
CA THR A 6 -3.67 -12.44 9.10
C THR A 6 -3.35 -11.00 9.46
N VAL A 7 -3.89 -10.48 10.57
CA VAL A 7 -3.71 -9.09 10.99
C VAL A 7 -3.15 -9.03 12.41
N SER A 8 -2.22 -8.12 12.63
CA SER A 8 -1.72 -7.76 13.96
C SER A 8 -1.92 -6.27 14.21
N TYR A 9 -2.34 -5.93 15.42
CA TYR A 9 -2.41 -4.54 15.87
C TYR A 9 -1.14 -4.10 16.61
N GLU A 10 -0.12 -4.94 16.61
CA GLU A 10 1.19 -4.56 17.12
C GLU A 10 1.80 -3.46 16.26
N ARG A 11 2.62 -2.65 16.89
CA ARG A 11 3.35 -1.56 16.24
C ARG A 11 4.85 -1.82 16.38
N PRO A 12 5.43 -2.76 15.63
CA PRO A 12 6.84 -3.05 15.73
C PRO A 12 7.67 -1.85 15.28
N GLU A 13 8.83 -1.68 15.90
CA GLU A 13 9.85 -0.78 15.38
C GLU A 13 10.45 -1.40 14.13
N LEU A 14 10.45 -0.68 13.01
CA LEU A 14 10.98 -1.21 11.76
C LEU A 14 12.51 -1.20 11.78
N PRO A 15 13.16 -2.28 11.32
CA PRO A 15 14.63 -2.41 11.37
C PRO A 15 15.34 -1.68 10.23
N PHE A 16 14.70 -0.72 9.60
CA PHE A 16 15.23 0.05 8.46
C PHE A 16 14.62 1.46 8.45
N GLU A 17 15.26 2.37 7.75
CA GLU A 17 14.71 3.69 7.49
C GLU A 17 13.54 3.61 6.51
N TYR A 18 12.52 4.43 6.72
CA TYR A 18 11.33 4.48 5.89
C TYR A 18 10.82 5.91 5.73
N SER A 19 9.98 6.11 4.72
CA SER A 19 9.32 7.39 4.48
C SER A 19 7.94 7.15 3.87
N SER A 20 7.04 8.14 4.01
CA SER A 20 5.70 8.04 3.41
C SER A 20 5.81 7.80 1.90
N PRO A 21 5.01 6.86 1.35
CA PRO A 21 5.09 6.52 -0.07
C PRO A 21 4.47 7.56 -1.00
N VAL A 22 3.70 8.50 -0.47
CA VAL A 22 3.02 9.51 -1.28
C VAL A 22 2.74 10.75 -0.44
N SER A 23 2.74 11.91 -1.10
CA SER A 23 2.23 13.15 -0.51
C SER A 23 0.71 13.16 -0.69
N GLY A 24 -0.01 12.73 0.32
CA GLY A 24 -1.46 12.58 0.28
C GLY A 24 -2.07 12.58 1.67
N VAL A 25 -3.39 12.52 1.71
CA VAL A 25 -4.17 12.54 2.95
C VAL A 25 -4.90 11.21 3.11
N THR A 26 -4.85 10.63 4.31
CA THR A 26 -5.59 9.41 4.60
C THR A 26 -7.08 9.62 4.33
N SER A 27 -7.62 8.87 3.37
CA SER A 27 -9.03 8.91 3.00
C SER A 27 -9.82 7.71 3.51
N SER A 28 -9.14 6.60 3.76
CA SER A 28 -9.76 5.41 4.34
C SER A 28 -8.72 4.64 5.15
N GLY A 29 -9.00 4.44 6.43
CA GLY A 29 -8.06 3.84 7.38
C GLY A 29 -8.03 2.31 7.33
N PHE A 30 -7.04 1.76 8.01
CA PHE A 30 -6.86 0.33 8.23
C PHE A 30 -7.94 -0.20 9.17
N GLY A 31 -8.39 -1.42 8.93
CA GLY A 31 -9.32 -2.11 9.80
C GLY A 31 -10.74 -2.20 9.25
N TYR A 32 -11.70 -2.49 10.12
CA TYR A 32 -13.10 -2.60 9.70
C TYR A 32 -13.66 -1.26 9.24
N ARG A 33 -14.42 -1.31 8.13
CA ARG A 33 -15.14 -0.15 7.61
C ARG A 33 -16.44 -0.58 6.94
N MET A 34 -17.41 0.34 6.90
CA MET A 34 -18.62 0.14 6.12
C MET A 34 -18.31 0.42 4.64
N HIS A 35 -18.58 -0.55 3.78
CA HIS A 35 -18.41 -0.37 2.33
C HIS A 35 -19.51 0.58 1.82
N PRO A 36 -19.15 1.72 1.20
CA PRO A 36 -20.14 2.75 0.87
C PRO A 36 -21.19 2.34 -0.16
N ILE A 37 -20.84 1.44 -1.07
CA ILE A 37 -21.74 1.00 -2.14
C ILE A 37 -22.56 -0.21 -1.71
N LYS A 38 -21.91 -1.20 -1.08
CA LYS A 38 -22.53 -2.48 -0.73
C LYS A 38 -23.24 -2.46 0.63
N ASN A 39 -23.07 -1.41 1.40
CA ASN A 39 -23.63 -1.28 2.75
C ASN A 39 -23.33 -2.48 3.64
N GLU A 40 -22.12 -3.02 3.53
CA GLU A 40 -21.63 -4.14 4.34
C GLU A 40 -20.29 -3.78 4.98
N VAL A 41 -20.02 -4.38 6.15
CA VAL A 41 -18.76 -4.18 6.86
C VAL A 41 -17.68 -5.06 6.23
N LYS A 42 -16.57 -4.45 5.84
CA LYS A 42 -15.39 -5.13 5.30
C LYS A 42 -14.14 -4.74 6.07
N TYR A 43 -13.18 -5.67 6.11
CA TYR A 43 -11.86 -5.39 6.68
C TYR A 43 -10.97 -4.78 5.61
N HIS A 44 -10.38 -3.63 5.90
CA HIS A 44 -9.45 -2.93 5.02
C HIS A 44 -8.01 -3.27 5.46
N TYR A 45 -7.28 -4.01 4.64
CA TYR A 45 -5.94 -4.52 4.97
C TYR A 45 -4.81 -3.52 4.73
N GLY A 46 -5.13 -2.34 4.31
CA GLY A 46 -4.18 -1.26 4.06
C GLY A 46 -4.78 0.08 4.42
N THR A 47 -4.12 1.13 3.97
CA THR A 47 -4.58 2.51 4.14
C THR A 47 -4.65 3.18 2.77
N ASP A 48 -5.72 3.90 2.51
CA ASP A 48 -5.90 4.67 1.29
C ASP A 48 -5.48 6.12 1.52
N LEU A 49 -4.63 6.62 0.64
CA LEU A 49 -4.10 7.98 0.68
C LEU A 49 -4.55 8.73 -0.57
N ALA A 50 -5.46 9.69 -0.40
CA ALA A 50 -5.97 10.49 -1.49
C ALA A 50 -4.87 11.41 -2.03
N ALA A 51 -4.69 11.40 -3.34
CA ALA A 51 -3.76 12.26 -4.06
C ALA A 51 -4.20 12.35 -5.52
N ASN A 52 -3.80 13.41 -6.20
CA ASN A 52 -4.16 13.59 -7.60
C ASN A 52 -3.50 12.54 -8.50
N THR A 53 -4.20 12.16 -9.56
CA THR A 53 -3.63 11.29 -10.61
C THR A 53 -2.31 11.87 -11.11
N GLY A 54 -1.28 11.01 -11.20
CA GLY A 54 0.05 11.41 -11.62
C GLY A 54 0.99 11.83 -10.48
N THR A 55 0.51 11.91 -9.24
CA THR A 55 1.37 12.18 -8.09
C THR A 55 2.38 11.03 -7.94
N PRO A 56 3.69 11.31 -7.75
CA PRO A 56 4.68 10.25 -7.58
C PRO A 56 4.43 9.38 -6.37
N ILE A 57 4.52 8.08 -6.57
CA ILE A 57 4.56 7.08 -5.49
C ILE A 57 6.02 6.67 -5.33
N THR A 58 6.53 6.74 -4.11
CA THR A 58 7.93 6.45 -3.83
C THR A 58 8.07 5.20 -2.96
N ALA A 59 9.18 4.50 -3.11
CA ALA A 59 9.46 3.33 -2.29
C ALA A 59 9.52 3.70 -0.81
N PHE A 60 8.76 3.00 0.00
CA PHE A 60 8.67 3.20 1.45
C PHE A 60 10.03 3.04 2.14
N ALA A 61 10.83 2.12 1.67
CA ALA A 61 12.15 1.81 2.19
C ALA A 61 12.96 1.09 1.09
N ASP A 62 14.27 0.91 1.35
CA ASP A 62 15.13 0.10 0.49
C ASP A 62 14.59 -1.33 0.40
N GLY A 63 14.72 -1.94 -0.76
CA GLY A 63 14.28 -3.31 -0.97
C GLY A 63 14.39 -3.75 -2.42
N SER A 64 13.55 -4.71 -2.80
CA SER A 64 13.48 -5.22 -4.16
C SER A 64 12.03 -5.30 -4.61
N ILE A 65 11.75 -4.77 -5.80
CA ILE A 65 10.46 -4.98 -6.46
C ILE A 65 10.41 -6.45 -6.89
N VAL A 66 9.50 -7.22 -6.29
CA VAL A 66 9.38 -8.66 -6.53
C VAL A 66 8.18 -9.03 -7.39
N ALA A 67 7.21 -8.12 -7.52
CA ALA A 67 6.04 -8.33 -8.36
C ALA A 67 5.50 -7.00 -8.86
N GLN A 68 4.97 -7.04 -10.07
CA GLN A 68 4.20 -5.96 -10.69
C GLN A 68 3.12 -6.58 -11.55
N GLY A 69 1.98 -5.92 -11.66
CA GLY A 69 0.91 -6.44 -12.48
C GLY A 69 -0.24 -5.47 -12.63
N ASP A 70 -1.32 -5.98 -13.22
CA ASP A 70 -2.57 -5.27 -13.43
C ASP A 70 -3.70 -6.25 -13.15
N SER A 71 -4.35 -6.12 -12.00
CA SER A 71 -5.44 -7.00 -11.59
C SER A 71 -6.76 -6.26 -11.55
N ASP A 72 -7.88 -7.00 -11.53
CA ASP A 72 -9.21 -6.39 -11.47
C ASP A 72 -9.44 -5.63 -10.16
N SER A 73 -8.86 -6.08 -9.06
CA SER A 73 -9.03 -5.45 -7.73
C SER A 73 -8.02 -4.35 -7.48
N PHE A 74 -6.72 -4.62 -7.63
CA PHE A 74 -5.66 -3.66 -7.36
C PHE A 74 -5.36 -2.71 -8.51
N GLY A 75 -5.84 -3.01 -9.73
CA GLY A 75 -5.38 -2.31 -10.92
C GLY A 75 -3.88 -2.50 -11.09
N LYS A 76 -3.19 -1.50 -11.58
CA LYS A 76 -1.73 -1.53 -11.67
C LYS A 76 -1.12 -1.45 -10.28
N TYR A 77 -0.27 -2.42 -9.95
CA TYR A 77 0.31 -2.52 -8.61
C TYR A 77 1.79 -2.89 -8.64
N VAL A 78 2.48 -2.56 -7.54
CA VAL A 78 3.88 -2.89 -7.27
C VAL A 78 3.97 -3.51 -5.89
N MET A 79 4.83 -4.51 -5.75
CA MET A 79 5.12 -5.18 -4.49
C MET A 79 6.61 -5.13 -4.22
N ILE A 80 7.01 -4.64 -3.05
CA ILE A 80 8.42 -4.53 -2.64
C ILE A 80 8.66 -5.39 -1.41
N ASP A 81 9.70 -6.24 -1.48
CA ASP A 81 10.22 -6.94 -0.31
C ASP A 81 11.34 -6.13 0.33
N HIS A 82 11.24 -5.94 1.63
CA HIS A 82 12.21 -5.24 2.48
C HIS A 82 12.93 -6.24 3.39
N PRO A 83 14.01 -5.83 4.10
CA PRO A 83 14.67 -6.71 5.06
C PRO A 83 13.73 -7.28 6.14
N ASP A 84 14.11 -8.42 6.71
CA ASP A 84 13.46 -9.06 7.85
C ASP A 84 11.99 -9.46 7.64
N GLY A 85 11.61 -9.81 6.41
CA GLY A 85 10.29 -10.32 6.10
C GLY A 85 9.20 -9.27 5.97
N TYR A 86 9.56 -7.99 5.87
CA TYR A 86 8.61 -6.91 5.61
C TYR A 86 8.33 -6.78 4.12
N ARG A 87 7.10 -6.45 3.78
CA ARG A 87 6.64 -6.26 2.39
C ARG A 87 5.67 -5.10 2.32
N THR A 88 5.76 -4.31 1.25
CA THR A 88 4.79 -3.25 0.96
C THR A 88 4.14 -3.45 -0.40
N LEU A 89 2.88 -3.04 -0.50
CA LEU A 89 2.08 -3.09 -1.73
C LEU A 89 1.56 -1.70 -2.05
N TYR A 90 1.62 -1.33 -3.33
CA TYR A 90 1.20 -0.03 -3.85
C TYR A 90 0.23 -0.28 -5.00
N ALA A 91 -1.05 0.06 -4.82
CA ALA A 91 -2.11 -0.30 -5.77
C ALA A 91 -2.83 0.91 -6.36
N HIS A 92 -3.62 0.64 -7.39
CA HIS A 92 -4.42 1.60 -8.17
C HIS A 92 -3.58 2.62 -8.93
N CYS A 93 -2.35 2.24 -9.30
CA CYS A 93 -1.43 3.12 -10.01
C CYS A 93 -1.92 3.42 -11.43
N SER A 94 -1.62 4.62 -11.92
CA SER A 94 -1.86 4.97 -13.33
C SER A 94 -0.71 4.53 -14.22
N LYS A 95 0.52 4.47 -13.68
CA LYS A 95 1.73 4.10 -14.40
C LYS A 95 2.70 3.42 -13.44
N LEU A 96 3.39 2.38 -13.93
CA LEU A 96 4.51 1.74 -13.24
C LEU A 96 5.80 2.27 -13.86
N CYS A 97 6.71 2.80 -13.02
CA CYS A 97 7.87 3.57 -13.48
C CYS A 97 9.17 2.77 -13.49
N MET A 98 9.21 1.61 -12.81
CA MET A 98 10.43 0.80 -12.68
C MET A 98 10.14 -0.66 -12.97
N ASN A 99 11.16 -1.39 -13.40
CA ASN A 99 11.12 -2.85 -13.53
C ASN A 99 11.39 -3.51 -12.17
N CYS A 100 11.10 -4.82 -12.07
CA CYS A 100 11.50 -5.61 -10.90
C CYS A 100 13.02 -5.51 -10.69
N GLY A 101 13.42 -5.51 -9.42
CA GLY A 101 14.81 -5.35 -9.01
C GLY A 101 14.99 -4.41 -7.84
N ALA A 102 16.23 -4.09 -7.53
CA ALA A 102 16.57 -3.28 -6.37
C ALA A 102 16.05 -1.84 -6.48
N VAL A 103 15.53 -1.34 -5.36
CA VAL A 103 15.07 0.05 -5.21
C VAL A 103 15.60 0.64 -3.91
N LYS A 104 15.71 1.96 -3.89
CA LYS A 104 16.07 2.73 -2.70
C LYS A 104 14.85 3.49 -2.17
N LYS A 105 14.82 3.68 -0.86
CA LYS A 105 13.82 4.55 -0.22
C LYS A 105 13.74 5.89 -0.97
N GLY A 106 12.53 6.28 -1.34
CA GLY A 106 12.29 7.55 -2.05
C GLY A 106 12.39 7.48 -3.57
N ASP A 107 12.81 6.36 -4.15
CA ASP A 107 12.77 6.19 -5.60
C ASP A 107 11.32 6.22 -6.09
N THR A 108 11.05 6.95 -7.17
CA THR A 108 9.72 6.96 -7.79
C THR A 108 9.47 5.62 -8.49
N ILE A 109 8.51 4.85 -7.98
CA ILE A 109 8.21 3.50 -8.48
C ILE A 109 6.94 3.45 -9.33
N ALA A 110 6.04 4.42 -9.13
CA ALA A 110 4.76 4.46 -9.83
C ALA A 110 4.14 5.84 -9.71
N LEU A 111 3.00 6.04 -10.37
CA LEU A 111 2.20 7.27 -10.25
C LEU A 111 0.79 6.93 -9.77
N VAL A 112 0.22 7.80 -8.95
CA VAL A 112 -1.15 7.66 -8.44
C VAL A 112 -2.14 7.61 -9.60
N GLY A 113 -3.15 6.75 -9.46
CA GLY A 113 -4.26 6.64 -10.41
C GLY A 113 -5.52 6.16 -9.72
N SER A 114 -6.42 5.60 -10.51
CA SER A 114 -7.67 4.98 -10.03
C SER A 114 -7.99 3.72 -10.79
N THR A 115 -6.95 2.95 -11.17
CA THR A 115 -7.11 1.68 -11.88
C THR A 115 -7.60 0.59 -10.94
N GLY A 116 -8.21 -0.46 -11.50
CA GLY A 116 -8.81 -1.52 -10.71
C GLY A 116 -10.11 -1.10 -10.03
N ALA A 117 -10.38 -1.67 -8.86
CA ALA A 117 -11.60 -1.41 -8.09
C ALA A 117 -11.47 -0.13 -7.24
N ALA A 118 -11.31 1.01 -7.90
CA ALA A 118 -11.16 2.31 -7.25
C ALA A 118 -12.26 3.28 -7.72
N THR A 119 -12.75 4.12 -6.81
CA THR A 119 -13.80 5.11 -7.09
C THR A 119 -13.24 6.51 -7.33
N GLY A 120 -11.95 6.71 -7.17
CA GLY A 120 -11.26 7.98 -7.39
C GLY A 120 -9.77 7.84 -7.18
N PRO A 121 -8.98 8.87 -7.52
CA PRO A 121 -7.51 8.79 -7.42
C PRO A 121 -7.03 8.67 -5.97
N HIS A 122 -6.32 7.61 -5.68
CA HIS A 122 -5.68 7.38 -4.39
C HIS A 122 -4.61 6.28 -4.50
N LEU A 123 -3.72 6.23 -3.53
CA LEU A 123 -2.83 5.10 -3.32
C LEU A 123 -3.44 4.19 -2.25
N HIS A 124 -3.60 2.91 -2.58
CA HIS A 124 -3.87 1.87 -1.57
C HIS A 124 -2.52 1.28 -1.17
N PHE A 125 -2.16 1.43 0.09
CA PHE A 125 -0.85 1.04 0.62
C PHE A 125 -1.02 -0.01 1.71
N GLU A 126 -0.31 -1.14 1.56
CA GLU A 126 -0.30 -2.23 2.55
C GLU A 126 1.10 -2.46 3.09
N LEU A 127 1.18 -2.79 4.37
CA LEU A 127 2.42 -3.19 5.05
C LEU A 127 2.20 -4.57 5.68
N GLU A 128 3.07 -5.52 5.33
CA GLU A 128 3.05 -6.87 5.87
C GLU A 128 4.37 -7.20 6.56
N HIS A 129 4.29 -8.07 7.56
CA HIS A 129 5.46 -8.68 8.19
C HIS A 129 5.23 -10.19 8.30
N ASN A 130 6.01 -10.98 7.55
CA ASN A 130 5.91 -12.45 7.52
C ASN A 130 4.49 -12.94 7.25
N GLY A 131 3.78 -12.30 6.31
CA GLY A 131 2.43 -12.65 5.92
C GLY A 131 1.33 -12.09 6.80
N VAL A 132 1.66 -11.26 7.79
CA VAL A 132 0.70 -10.62 8.69
C VAL A 132 0.60 -9.14 8.36
N TYR A 133 -0.61 -8.64 8.14
CA TYR A 133 -0.85 -7.23 7.84
C TYR A 133 -0.74 -6.38 9.10
N LEU A 134 -0.03 -5.25 8.97
CA LEU A 134 0.14 -4.24 10.00
C LEU A 134 -0.60 -2.95 9.58
N ASN A 135 -0.93 -2.11 10.56
CA ASN A 135 -1.53 -0.81 10.28
C ASN A 135 -0.46 0.15 9.72
N PRO A 136 -0.53 0.52 8.44
CA PRO A 136 0.48 1.41 7.85
C PRO A 136 0.45 2.83 8.41
N GLU A 137 -0.66 3.26 9.01
CA GLU A 137 -0.84 4.64 9.48
C GLU A 137 0.17 5.05 10.55
N PHE A 138 0.77 4.08 11.25
CA PHE A 138 1.80 4.37 12.25
C PHE A 138 3.14 4.81 11.63
N TYR A 139 3.31 4.63 10.32
CA TYR A 139 4.61 4.81 9.65
C TYR A 139 4.56 5.80 8.48
N ILE A 140 3.42 6.37 8.21
CA ILE A 140 3.23 7.29 7.07
C ILE A 140 2.85 8.70 7.50
#